data_84d08a32469a320fdfdfeeba959ad518
#
_entry.id   84d08a32469a320fdfdfeeba959ad518
#
_cell.length_a   1.000
_cell.length_b   1.000
_cell.length_c   1.000
_cell.angle_alpha   90.00
_cell.angle_beta   90.00
_cell.angle_gamma   90.00
#
_symmetry.space_group_name_H-M   'P 1'
#
loop_
_entity.id
_entity.type
_entity.pdbx_description
1 polymer ?
#
loop_
_entity_poly.entity_id
_entity_poly.type
_entity_poly.pdbx_seq_one_letter_code
_entity_poly.pdbx_strand_id
1 'polypeptide(L)'
;HLDMPVTPEKWYPALDNFFSYLEKIFNLRIIIASHPKTDEEGCLDYLGNRTAVLNKTEKLIRGSEFAIIVNSTALIFAIVYKKPIFLIYSNEAKKDLAMFRGVNNMSDYFKTKSINIDESVSESQIKSLINFDEKLYENYKNDFLTSNSKNKNYQIILEYLNKQFFI
;
A
#
# COMPACT_ATOMS: atom_id res chain seq x y z
N HIS A 1 4.22 17.46 3.43
CA HIS A 1 4.19 17.11 2.02
C HIS A 1 5.10 15.91 1.81
N LEU A 2 4.54 14.76 1.53
CA LEU A 2 5.26 13.78 0.77
C LEU A 2 5.36 14.41 -0.62
N ASP A 3 6.57 14.81 -1.01
CA ASP A 3 6.84 15.23 -2.38
C ASP A 3 6.67 14.00 -3.29
N MET A 4 5.41 13.68 -3.58
CA MET A 4 5.15 12.69 -4.60
C MET A 4 5.55 13.29 -5.94
N PRO A 5 6.37 12.61 -6.74
CA PRO A 5 6.84 13.12 -8.03
C PRO A 5 5.74 13.01 -9.08
N VAL A 6 4.55 13.48 -8.74
CA VAL A 6 3.36 13.41 -9.57
C VAL A 6 2.61 14.74 -9.52
N THR A 7 2.09 15.15 -10.66
CA THR A 7 1.27 16.34 -10.82
C THR A 7 -0.15 16.04 -10.35
N PRO A 8 -0.71 16.75 -9.36
CA PRO A 8 -2.05 16.50 -8.84
C PRO A 8 -3.12 16.43 -9.93
N GLU A 9 -3.05 17.35 -10.91
CA GLU A 9 -4.00 17.48 -12.01
C GLU A 9 -4.02 16.27 -12.96
N LYS A 10 -2.98 15.43 -12.92
CA LYS A 10 -2.91 14.18 -13.68
C LYS A 10 -3.17 12.97 -12.79
N TRP A 11 -2.56 12.98 -11.61
CA TRP A 11 -2.64 11.86 -10.68
C TRP A 11 -4.07 11.59 -10.21
N TYR A 12 -4.75 12.61 -9.70
CA TYR A 12 -6.07 12.40 -9.11
C TYR A 12 -7.15 11.97 -10.11
N PRO A 13 -7.25 12.55 -11.33
CA PRO A 13 -8.20 12.05 -12.32
C PRO A 13 -7.91 10.60 -12.76
N ALA A 14 -6.64 10.24 -12.94
CA ALA A 14 -6.28 8.85 -13.27
C ALA A 14 -6.67 7.90 -12.14
N LEU A 15 -6.40 8.29 -10.89
CA LEU A 15 -6.75 7.52 -9.70
C LEU A 15 -8.28 7.38 -9.53
N ASP A 16 -9.04 8.45 -9.75
CA ASP A 16 -10.50 8.43 -9.68
C ASP A 16 -11.11 7.50 -10.74
N ASN A 17 -10.62 7.56 -11.97
CA ASN A 17 -11.02 6.64 -13.03
C ASN A 17 -10.71 5.18 -12.67
N PHE A 18 -9.51 4.93 -12.15
CA PHE A 18 -9.10 3.59 -11.72
C PHE A 18 -9.96 3.07 -10.58
N PHE A 19 -10.25 3.89 -9.57
CA PHE A 19 -11.14 3.52 -8.47
C PHE A 19 -12.56 3.23 -8.94
N SER A 20 -13.11 4.06 -9.82
CA SER A 20 -14.44 3.84 -10.40
C SER A 20 -14.50 2.52 -11.18
N TYR A 21 -13.42 2.18 -11.87
CA TYR A 21 -13.30 0.91 -12.58
C TYR A 21 -13.29 -0.29 -11.62
N LEU A 22 -12.52 -0.22 -10.53
CA LEU A 22 -12.48 -1.27 -9.50
C LEU A 22 -13.83 -1.41 -8.79
N GLU A 23 -14.49 -0.30 -8.44
CA GLU A 23 -15.81 -0.31 -7.81
C GLU A 23 -16.84 -1.04 -8.68
N LYS A 24 -16.78 -0.84 -10.00
CA LYS A 24 -17.62 -1.54 -10.97
C LYS A 24 -17.31 -3.03 -11.07
N ILE A 25 -16.01 -3.41 -11.16
CA ILE A 25 -15.59 -4.82 -11.31
C ILE A 25 -15.99 -5.65 -10.10
N PHE A 26 -15.76 -5.11 -8.90
CA PHE A 26 -15.94 -5.87 -7.65
C PHE A 26 -17.26 -5.60 -6.95
N ASN A 27 -18.06 -4.66 -7.44
CA ASN A 27 -19.29 -4.19 -6.78
C ASN A 27 -19.03 -3.78 -5.31
N LEU A 28 -17.95 -3.04 -5.09
CA LEU A 28 -17.47 -2.58 -3.78
C LEU A 28 -17.37 -1.06 -3.78
N ARG A 29 -17.20 -0.46 -2.59
CA ARG A 29 -16.83 0.94 -2.44
C ARG A 29 -15.38 1.07 -2.06
N ILE A 30 -14.67 1.98 -2.69
CA ILE A 30 -13.32 2.38 -2.28
C ILE A 30 -13.43 3.36 -1.11
N ILE A 31 -12.69 3.07 -0.05
CA ILE A 31 -12.53 3.95 1.11
C ILE A 31 -11.07 4.38 1.19
N ILE A 32 -10.86 5.67 1.37
CA ILE A 32 -9.52 6.27 1.39
C ILE A 32 -9.03 6.34 2.82
N ALA A 33 -7.90 5.68 3.10
CA ALA A 33 -7.17 5.86 4.34
C ALA A 33 -6.30 7.09 4.22
N SER A 34 -6.77 8.24 4.71
CA SER A 34 -6.06 9.50 4.63
C SER A 34 -4.82 9.48 5.54
N HIS A 35 -3.75 10.11 5.05
CA HIS A 35 -2.54 10.28 5.83
C HIS A 35 -2.79 11.29 6.96
N PRO A 36 -2.25 11.10 8.18
CA PRO A 36 -2.46 12.02 9.31
C PRO A 36 -2.05 13.47 9.06
N LYS A 37 -1.19 13.72 8.07
CA LYS A 37 -0.74 15.05 7.65
C LYS A 37 -1.54 15.62 6.47
N THR A 38 -2.54 14.92 5.99
CA THR A 38 -3.40 15.43 4.91
C THR A 38 -4.42 16.37 5.53
N ASP A 39 -4.43 17.61 5.09
CA ASP A 39 -5.51 18.54 5.43
C ASP A 39 -6.82 17.99 4.87
N GLU A 40 -7.83 17.91 5.72
CA GLU A 40 -9.12 17.31 5.37
C GLU A 40 -9.78 17.97 4.15
N GLU A 41 -9.43 19.22 3.86
CA GLU A 41 -10.07 20.03 2.82
C GLU A 41 -9.49 19.85 1.41
N GLY A 42 -8.24 19.43 1.25
CA GLY A 42 -7.57 19.54 -0.06
C GLY A 42 -7.59 18.30 -0.94
N CYS A 43 -7.76 17.10 -0.39
CA CYS A 43 -7.66 15.85 -1.16
C CYS A 43 -9.00 15.23 -1.55
N LEU A 44 -10.09 15.61 -0.89
CA LEU A 44 -11.41 14.99 -1.07
C LEU A 44 -12.08 15.41 -2.37
N ASP A 45 -11.87 16.66 -2.81
CA ASP A 45 -12.48 17.20 -4.02
C ASP A 45 -12.02 16.49 -5.30
N TYR A 46 -10.82 15.93 -5.28
CA TYR A 46 -10.24 15.23 -6.44
C TYR A 46 -10.58 13.75 -6.55
N LEU A 47 -11.10 13.14 -5.49
CA LEU A 47 -11.34 11.69 -5.45
C LEU A 47 -12.82 11.31 -5.53
N GLY A 48 -13.63 12.21 -6.09
CA GLY A 48 -15.08 12.08 -6.14
C GLY A 48 -15.69 12.09 -4.73
N ASN A 49 -16.91 11.65 -4.59
CA ASN A 49 -17.61 11.59 -3.29
C ASN A 49 -17.18 10.39 -2.42
N ARG A 50 -15.92 9.90 -2.55
CA ARG A 50 -15.46 8.75 -1.76
C ARG A 50 -15.17 9.16 -0.33
N THR A 51 -15.51 8.25 0.58
CA THR A 51 -15.25 8.47 2.02
C THR A 51 -13.76 8.39 2.29
N ALA A 52 -13.22 9.45 2.89
CA ALA A 52 -11.87 9.46 3.45
C ALA A 52 -11.92 9.36 4.98
N VAL A 53 -11.03 8.57 5.56
CA VAL A 53 -11.01 8.31 7.00
C VAL A 53 -9.59 8.47 7.53
N LEU A 54 -9.44 9.35 8.52
CA LEU A 54 -8.17 9.59 9.21
C LEU A 54 -7.89 8.56 10.30
N ASN A 55 -6.62 8.23 10.49
CA ASN A 55 -6.11 7.44 11.62
C ASN A 55 -6.79 6.08 11.83
N LYS A 56 -7.33 5.48 10.77
CA LYS A 56 -8.02 4.18 10.80
C LYS A 56 -7.45 3.17 9.80
N THR A 57 -6.26 3.41 9.25
CA THR A 57 -5.66 2.60 8.17
C THR A 57 -5.67 1.11 8.50
N GLU A 58 -5.21 0.72 9.69
CA GLU A 58 -5.21 -0.68 10.12
C GLU A 58 -6.64 -1.28 10.11
N LYS A 59 -7.59 -0.57 10.73
CA LYS A 59 -8.98 -1.04 10.82
C LYS A 59 -9.64 -1.17 9.44
N LEU A 60 -9.36 -0.22 8.55
CA LEU A 60 -9.87 -0.22 7.17
C LEU A 60 -9.30 -1.42 6.40
N ILE A 61 -7.98 -1.62 6.42
CA ILE A 61 -7.33 -2.74 5.71
C ILE A 61 -7.82 -4.08 6.28
N ARG A 62 -7.93 -4.23 7.60
CA ARG A 62 -8.45 -5.45 8.21
C ARG A 62 -9.85 -5.80 7.71
N GLY A 63 -10.71 -4.82 7.54
CA GLY A 63 -12.10 -4.99 7.06
C GLY A 63 -12.28 -4.97 5.55
N SER A 64 -11.23 -4.75 4.76
CA SER A 64 -11.32 -4.66 3.29
C SER A 64 -11.19 -6.03 2.61
N GLU A 65 -11.62 -6.11 1.35
CA GLU A 65 -11.40 -7.26 0.47
C GLU A 65 -9.98 -7.26 -0.12
N PHE A 66 -9.42 -6.08 -0.38
CA PHE A 66 -8.05 -5.87 -0.85
C PHE A 66 -7.55 -4.49 -0.42
N ALA A 67 -6.25 -4.25 -0.53
CA ALA A 67 -5.64 -2.97 -0.28
C ALA A 67 -4.96 -2.42 -1.54
N ILE A 68 -5.18 -1.13 -1.84
CA ILE A 68 -4.50 -0.43 -2.93
C ILE A 68 -3.35 0.36 -2.31
N ILE A 69 -2.14 0.09 -2.76
CA ILE A 69 -0.91 0.62 -2.18
C ILE A 69 -0.08 1.29 -3.28
N VAL A 70 0.35 2.51 -3.04
CA VAL A 70 1.30 3.22 -3.90
C VAL A 70 2.73 2.99 -3.42
N ASN A 71 3.10 3.64 -2.34
CA ASN A 71 4.39 3.48 -1.65
C ASN A 71 4.16 3.84 -0.19
N SER A 72 3.65 2.90 0.58
CA SER A 72 3.21 3.15 1.95
C SER A 72 3.52 2.00 2.89
N THR A 73 3.92 2.34 4.10
CA THR A 73 4.06 1.38 5.21
C THR A 73 2.73 0.69 5.57
N ALA A 74 1.60 1.18 5.08
CA ALA A 74 0.30 0.51 5.18
C ALA A 74 0.28 -0.90 4.57
N LEU A 75 1.23 -1.20 3.66
CA LEU A 75 1.52 -2.53 3.14
C LEU A 75 1.63 -3.58 4.26
N ILE A 76 2.25 -3.22 5.38
CA ILE A 76 2.43 -4.11 6.53
C ILE A 76 1.09 -4.65 7.03
N PHE A 77 0.07 -3.80 7.12
CA PHE A 77 -1.26 -4.23 7.55
C PHE A 77 -1.90 -5.20 6.55
N ALA A 78 -1.73 -4.96 5.25
CA ALA A 78 -2.25 -5.88 4.24
C ALA A 78 -1.60 -7.28 4.36
N ILE A 79 -0.29 -7.34 4.60
CA ILE A 79 0.44 -8.59 4.83
C ILE A 79 -0.04 -9.29 6.10
N VAL A 80 -0.12 -8.57 7.22
CA VAL A 80 -0.53 -9.13 8.53
C VAL A 80 -1.95 -9.68 8.48
N TYR A 81 -2.85 -8.97 7.80
CA TYR A 81 -4.26 -9.39 7.68
C TYR A 81 -4.57 -10.22 6.43
N LYS A 82 -3.53 -10.65 5.71
CA LYS A 82 -3.64 -11.50 4.51
C LYS A 82 -4.63 -10.92 3.49
N LYS A 83 -4.47 -9.65 3.17
CA LYS A 83 -5.29 -8.97 2.16
C LYS A 83 -4.54 -8.90 0.84
N PRO A 84 -5.21 -9.19 -0.30
CA PRO A 84 -4.63 -8.96 -1.62
C PRO A 84 -4.13 -7.53 -1.75
N ILE A 85 -2.94 -7.34 -2.35
CA ILE A 85 -2.30 -6.05 -2.50
C ILE A 85 -2.30 -5.66 -3.97
N PHE A 86 -2.91 -4.51 -4.29
CA PHE A 86 -2.84 -3.88 -5.59
C PHE A 86 -1.81 -2.77 -5.54
N LEU A 87 -0.63 -3.03 -6.10
CA LEU A 87 0.44 -2.05 -6.21
C LEU A 87 0.18 -1.19 -7.44
N ILE A 88 0.09 0.13 -7.26
CA ILE A 88 -0.22 1.05 -8.34
C ILE A 88 0.87 2.11 -8.51
N TYR A 89 1.01 2.61 -9.74
CA TYR A 89 1.87 3.72 -10.11
C TYR A 89 1.31 4.47 -11.33
N SER A 90 1.88 5.63 -11.66
CA SER A 90 1.57 6.39 -12.87
C SER A 90 2.82 6.54 -13.76
N ASN A 91 2.64 7.00 -14.99
CA ASN A 91 3.74 7.31 -15.89
C ASN A 91 4.65 8.41 -15.33
N GLU A 92 4.11 9.34 -14.54
CA GLU A 92 4.93 10.34 -13.86
C GLU A 92 5.72 9.71 -12.70
N ALA A 93 5.07 8.91 -11.86
CA ALA A 93 5.73 8.21 -10.76
C ALA A 93 6.84 7.28 -11.25
N LYS A 94 6.70 6.70 -12.44
CA LYS A 94 7.73 5.86 -13.07
C LYS A 94 9.04 6.60 -13.35
N LYS A 95 9.00 7.93 -13.48
CA LYS A 95 10.20 8.76 -13.69
C LYS A 95 11.02 8.95 -12.42
N ASP A 96 10.42 8.81 -11.25
CA ASP A 96 11.11 8.80 -9.97
C ASP A 96 11.65 7.39 -9.68
N LEU A 97 12.96 7.25 -9.80
CA LEU A 97 13.63 5.96 -9.63
C LEU A 97 13.44 5.38 -8.23
N ALA A 98 13.35 6.20 -7.18
CA ALA A 98 13.20 5.70 -5.81
C ALA A 98 11.79 5.15 -5.58
N MET A 99 10.77 5.91 -5.96
CA MET A 99 9.37 5.51 -5.84
C MET A 99 9.06 4.28 -6.68
N PHE A 100 9.45 4.30 -7.96
CA PHE A 100 9.18 3.20 -8.90
C PHE A 100 9.92 1.93 -8.50
N ARG A 101 11.17 2.05 -8.02
CA ARG A 101 11.94 0.91 -7.51
C ARG A 101 11.27 0.27 -6.29
N GLY A 102 10.69 1.07 -5.40
CA GLY A 102 9.92 0.57 -4.26
C GLY A 102 8.72 -0.29 -4.69
N VAL A 103 7.93 0.21 -5.64
CA VAL A 103 6.78 -0.53 -6.21
C VAL A 103 7.23 -1.82 -6.89
N ASN A 104 8.30 -1.76 -7.71
CA ASN A 104 8.81 -2.94 -8.41
C ASN A 104 9.36 -3.99 -7.45
N ASN A 105 10.15 -3.59 -6.45
CA ASN A 105 10.70 -4.53 -5.47
C ASN A 105 9.58 -5.29 -4.74
N MET A 106 8.48 -4.61 -4.40
CA MET A 106 7.32 -5.26 -3.78
C MET A 106 6.59 -6.17 -4.77
N SER A 107 6.44 -5.72 -6.02
CA SER A 107 5.85 -6.51 -7.11
C SER A 107 6.62 -7.82 -7.33
N ASP A 108 7.94 -7.74 -7.40
CA ASP A 108 8.82 -8.90 -7.58
C ASP A 108 8.80 -9.83 -6.35
N TYR A 109 8.88 -9.27 -5.14
CA TYR A 109 8.85 -10.06 -3.91
C TYR A 109 7.55 -10.86 -3.77
N PHE A 110 6.40 -10.21 -3.97
CA PHE A 110 5.09 -10.85 -3.85
C PHE A 110 4.64 -11.57 -5.11
N LYS A 111 5.46 -11.58 -6.17
CA LYS A 111 5.13 -12.19 -7.48
C LYS A 111 3.78 -11.71 -8.02
N THR A 112 3.44 -10.46 -7.77
CA THR A 112 2.25 -9.79 -8.27
C THR A 112 2.61 -8.79 -9.35
N LYS A 113 1.63 -8.30 -10.11
CA LYS A 113 1.86 -7.27 -11.11
C LYS A 113 1.47 -5.90 -10.53
N SER A 114 2.36 -4.93 -10.66
CA SER A 114 2.00 -3.53 -10.42
C SER A 114 1.17 -2.98 -11.58
N ILE A 115 0.27 -2.07 -11.29
CA ILE A 115 -0.69 -1.51 -12.23
C ILE A 115 -0.30 -0.06 -12.55
N ASN A 116 -0.13 0.24 -13.83
CA ASN A 116 -0.05 1.62 -14.30
C ASN A 116 -1.47 2.19 -14.44
N ILE A 117 -1.84 3.15 -13.60
CA ILE A 117 -3.19 3.74 -13.60
C ILE A 117 -3.48 4.64 -14.80
N ASP A 118 -2.45 5.02 -15.57
CA ASP A 118 -2.60 5.79 -16.81
C ASP A 118 -2.86 4.88 -18.03
N GLU A 119 -2.80 3.57 -17.85
CA GLU A 119 -2.99 2.58 -18.92
C GLU A 119 -4.26 1.76 -18.72
N SER A 120 -4.82 1.30 -19.81
CA SER A 120 -5.98 0.39 -19.75
C SER A 120 -5.56 -0.98 -19.24
N VAL A 121 -6.25 -1.47 -18.22
CA VAL A 121 -6.04 -2.80 -17.64
C VAL A 121 -7.31 -3.61 -17.81
N SER A 122 -7.18 -4.85 -18.29
CA SER A 122 -8.34 -5.71 -18.47
C SER A 122 -8.93 -6.18 -17.14
N GLU A 123 -10.25 -6.46 -17.14
CA GLU A 123 -10.95 -6.99 -15.96
C GLU A 123 -10.33 -8.31 -15.48
N SER A 124 -9.91 -9.19 -16.41
CA SER A 124 -9.26 -10.45 -16.08
C SER A 124 -7.92 -10.25 -15.36
N GLN A 125 -7.13 -9.28 -15.79
CA GLN A 125 -5.89 -8.92 -15.08
C GLN A 125 -6.17 -8.40 -13.67
N ILE A 126 -7.15 -7.50 -13.53
CA ILE A 126 -7.54 -6.98 -12.21
C ILE A 126 -8.02 -8.12 -11.30
N LYS A 127 -8.93 -8.97 -11.78
CA LYS A 127 -9.43 -10.10 -10.99
C LYS A 127 -8.34 -11.09 -10.60
N SER A 128 -7.30 -11.27 -11.41
CA SER A 128 -6.19 -12.15 -11.06
C SER A 128 -5.38 -11.68 -9.86
N LEU A 129 -5.38 -10.39 -9.55
CA LEU A 129 -4.62 -9.81 -8.43
C LEU A 129 -5.23 -10.13 -7.05
N ILE A 130 -6.47 -10.62 -7.01
CA ILE A 130 -7.09 -11.11 -5.76
C ILE A 130 -6.38 -12.39 -5.28
N ASN A 131 -5.82 -13.17 -6.20
CA ASN A 131 -5.06 -14.36 -5.85
C ASN A 131 -3.65 -13.98 -5.45
N PHE A 132 -3.26 -14.30 -4.24
CA PHE A 132 -1.92 -14.05 -3.71
C PHE A 132 -1.36 -15.29 -3.01
N ASP A 133 -0.05 -15.38 -2.92
CA ASP A 133 0.63 -16.47 -2.24
C ASP A 133 0.82 -16.13 -0.76
N GLU A 134 0.02 -16.75 0.11
CA GLU A 134 0.10 -16.56 1.57
C GLU A 134 1.48 -16.89 2.13
N LYS A 135 2.22 -17.81 1.50
CA LYS A 135 3.57 -18.17 1.95
C LYS A 135 4.55 -17.02 1.78
N LEU A 136 4.40 -16.22 0.71
CA LEU A 136 5.21 -15.01 0.53
C LEU A 136 4.91 -13.97 1.61
N TYR A 137 3.65 -13.85 2.04
CA TYR A 137 3.28 -12.96 3.14
C TYR A 137 3.87 -13.42 4.47
N GLU A 138 3.80 -14.72 4.78
CA GLU A 138 4.43 -15.26 5.99
C GLU A 138 5.97 -15.12 5.96
N ASN A 139 6.60 -15.33 4.81
CA ASN A 139 8.04 -15.09 4.65
C ASN A 139 8.37 -13.62 4.91
N TYR A 140 7.65 -12.67 4.29
CA TYR A 140 7.88 -11.24 4.50
C TYR A 140 7.72 -10.85 5.98
N LYS A 141 6.69 -11.37 6.63
CA LYS A 141 6.46 -11.14 8.06
C LYS A 141 7.64 -11.63 8.89
N ASN A 142 8.14 -12.83 8.64
CA ASN A 142 9.25 -13.42 9.37
C ASN A 142 10.56 -12.69 9.11
N ASP A 143 10.81 -12.27 7.86
CA ASP A 143 12.07 -11.65 7.44
C ASP A 143 12.16 -10.19 7.86
N PHE A 144 11.03 -9.46 7.87
CA PHE A 144 11.04 -8.00 8.01
C PHE A 144 10.19 -7.44 9.16
N LEU A 145 9.18 -8.17 9.66
CA LEU A 145 8.24 -7.62 10.63
C LEU A 145 8.34 -8.25 12.02
N THR A 146 8.88 -9.45 12.12
CA THR A 146 9.00 -10.15 13.41
C THR A 146 10.45 -10.54 13.66
N SER A 147 10.85 -10.51 14.93
CA SER A 147 12.07 -11.20 15.34
C SER A 147 11.71 -12.61 15.79
N ASN A 148 12.62 -13.57 15.63
CA ASN A 148 12.50 -14.92 16.22
C ASN A 148 12.58 -14.90 17.76
N SER A 149 12.77 -13.73 18.35
CA SER A 149 12.79 -13.52 19.79
C SER A 149 11.37 -13.41 20.33
N LYS A 150 11.09 -14.08 21.45
CA LYS A 150 9.85 -13.88 22.25
C LYS A 150 9.85 -12.54 22.98
N ASN A 151 10.96 -11.79 22.91
CA ASN A 151 11.14 -10.54 23.61
C ASN A 151 10.40 -9.39 22.87
N LYS A 152 9.91 -8.44 23.64
CA LYS A 152 9.35 -7.19 23.08
C LYS A 152 10.46 -6.37 22.40
N ASN A 153 10.12 -5.59 21.39
CA ASN A 153 11.10 -4.80 20.61
C ASN A 153 12.06 -4.00 21.49
N TYR A 154 11.59 -3.36 22.56
CA TYR A 154 12.45 -2.60 23.47
C TYR A 154 13.47 -3.48 24.20
N GLN A 155 13.14 -4.72 24.53
CA GLN A 155 14.05 -5.67 25.18
C GLN A 155 15.17 -6.08 24.22
N ILE A 156 14.83 -6.31 22.96
CA ILE A 156 15.81 -6.62 21.91
C ILE A 156 16.78 -5.43 21.71
N ILE A 157 16.24 -4.22 21.67
CA ILE A 157 17.06 -3.00 21.58
C ILE A 157 18.00 -2.87 22.79
N LEU A 158 17.48 -3.08 24.01
CA LEU A 158 18.27 -3.01 25.24
C LEU A 158 19.37 -4.09 25.27
N GLU A 159 19.06 -5.31 24.88
CA GLU A 159 20.04 -6.39 24.76
C GLU A 159 21.16 -6.04 23.76
N TYR A 160 20.80 -5.46 22.61
CA TYR A 160 21.76 -5.02 21.61
C TYR A 160 22.65 -3.89 22.14
N LEU A 161 22.07 -2.89 22.76
CA LEU A 161 22.81 -1.76 23.33
C LEU A 161 23.75 -2.24 24.45
N ASN A 162 23.29 -3.10 25.34
CA ASN A 162 24.12 -3.66 26.41
C ASN A 162 25.33 -4.42 25.86
N LYS A 163 25.15 -5.19 24.78
CA LYS A 163 26.28 -5.88 24.11
C LYS A 163 27.30 -4.96 23.45
N GLN A 164 26.90 -3.77 23.04
CA GLN A 164 27.76 -2.82 22.34
C GLN A 164 28.50 -1.86 23.29
N PHE A 165 27.91 -1.53 24.43
CA PHE A 165 28.35 -0.42 25.27
C PHE A 165 28.77 -0.83 26.70
N PHE A 166 28.51 -2.08 27.11
CA PHE A 166 28.76 -2.55 28.47
C PHE A 166 29.56 -3.87 28.52
N ILE A 167 30.52 -4.03 27.58
CA ILE A 167 31.55 -5.09 27.66
C ILE A 167 32.77 -4.56 28.42
#